data_1dc2febe1323b92637f5d4bc9498752d
#
_entry.id   1dc2febe1323b92637f5d4bc9498752d
#
_cell.length_a   1.000
_cell.length_b   1.000
_cell.length_c   1.000
_cell.angle_alpha   90.00
_cell.angle_beta   90.00
_cell.angle_gamma   90.00
#
_symmetry.space_group_name_H-M   'P 1'
#
loop_
_entity.id
_entity.type
_entity.pdbx_description
1 polymer ?
#
loop_
_entity_poly.entity_id
_entity_poly.type
_entity_poly.pdbx_seq_one_letter_code
_entity_poly.pdbx_strand_id
1 'polypeptide(L)'
;MNMRIARRFFALGLISLGLILMTITSVAAWAASAPQVKTKSGAVEGRDDGKVHAFLGIPYAAPPVGDLRWKPPGPAPKWTGVRKATDFGAHCMQGKVFDDMVFHDPGGSEDCLTLNVWVPAKHSAAKLPVMVWIYGGGFVAGTTSEKRQDGSHLAQQGVIVVSMNYRLGVFGFLVHPELAQESGHNSAGNYGLLDQLAALEWVHENITAFGGDPGNVTIFGESAGSFSVSAQMASPLAKGLFQKAIGESGAAFSRSGLSFEPLAVREEKDQKLVTGKLGVSKLAELRALPAQKLLDAFAPPQSEGFDFGPDVDGYFLPEPAPAIFGAGKQNDVALLAGWNHDEGGFEITFSPQKPAADSMKERAQKDFGDKADQFLKLYPIDTDEHVRRSALDYAGDRFIALSTWEWIEAQSKTGKQPIYRYRFDMAPTPSNPNAPRLGAYHSAEIEYVFGQLDSKADVTWRPEDRQLSDMMQKYWSNFARSGNPNGPGLPNWPAYTSTDGWPVMFLSDQPAAHKDDLRDRYLFLSAEWAK
;
A
#
# COMPACT_ATOMS: atom_id res chain seq x y z
N MET A 1 -4.24 -73.21 71.11
CA MET A 1 -4.79 -74.57 71.21
C MET A 1 -4.93 -75.07 69.79
N ASN A 2 -4.12 -76.09 69.48
CA ASN A 2 -4.18 -77.04 68.35
C ASN A 2 -4.09 -76.45 66.90
N MET A 3 -2.98 -76.57 66.23
CA MET A 3 -2.24 -77.77 65.77
C MET A 3 -2.93 -78.48 64.58
N ARG A 4 -2.24 -78.48 63.45
CA ARG A 4 -1.78 -79.59 62.56
C ARG A 4 -2.11 -79.40 61.13
N ILE A 5 -1.12 -79.43 60.28
CA ILE A 5 -0.35 -80.43 59.50
C ILE A 5 -0.77 -80.38 58.02
N ALA A 6 0.10 -79.92 57.16
CA ALA A 6 1.03 -80.52 56.21
C ALA A 6 0.42 -81.37 55.03
N ARG A 7 0.77 -81.07 53.82
CA ARG A 7 1.54 -81.92 52.90
C ARG A 7 1.41 -81.38 51.42
N ARG A 8 2.55 -81.01 50.88
CA ARG A 8 3.19 -81.41 49.66
C ARG A 8 2.31 -81.95 48.52
N PHE A 9 2.40 -81.35 47.35
CA PHE A 9 2.71 -82.05 46.08
C PHE A 9 3.36 -81.11 45.06
N PHE A 10 4.47 -81.61 44.50
CA PHE A 10 5.23 -81.07 43.40
C PHE A 10 4.41 -81.17 42.10
N ALA A 11 4.41 -80.15 41.23
CA ALA A 11 4.23 -80.29 39.83
C ALA A 11 5.00 -79.18 39.09
N LEU A 12 5.96 -79.58 38.22
CA LEU A 12 6.68 -78.78 37.30
C LEU A 12 5.69 -78.16 36.29
N GLY A 13 5.82 -76.88 36.00
CA GLY A 13 5.10 -76.19 34.94
C GLY A 13 5.97 -75.10 34.33
N LEU A 14 6.42 -75.34 33.11
CA LEU A 14 7.29 -74.56 32.24
C LEU A 14 7.13 -73.06 32.33
N ILE A 15 8.24 -72.36 32.49
CA ILE A 15 8.41 -70.94 32.30
C ILE A 15 8.45 -70.69 30.78
N SER A 16 7.36 -70.21 30.19
CA SER A 16 7.35 -69.60 28.85
C SER A 16 7.67 -68.12 29.00
N LEU A 17 8.92 -67.79 28.67
CA LEU A 17 9.42 -66.42 28.57
C LEU A 17 8.85 -65.79 27.29
N GLY A 18 7.71 -65.10 27.38
CA GLY A 18 7.16 -64.29 26.27
C GLY A 18 7.99 -63.04 26.07
N LEU A 19 8.88 -63.04 25.09
CA LEU A 19 9.50 -61.80 24.61
C LEU A 19 8.42 -60.97 23.92
N ILE A 20 7.91 -59.95 24.58
CA ILE A 20 7.13 -58.89 23.97
C ILE A 20 8.14 -57.98 23.23
N LEU A 21 8.30 -58.22 21.93
CA LEU A 21 8.99 -57.30 21.04
C LEU A 21 8.09 -56.06 20.86
N MET A 22 8.30 -55.04 21.70
CA MET A 22 7.78 -53.68 21.42
C MET A 22 8.50 -53.15 20.17
N THR A 23 7.88 -53.28 19.01
CA THR A 23 8.24 -52.53 17.85
C THR A 23 7.90 -51.08 18.09
N ILE A 24 8.89 -50.28 18.55
CA ILE A 24 8.82 -48.82 18.53
C ILE A 24 8.85 -48.47 17.06
N THR A 25 7.67 -48.30 16.43
CA THR A 25 7.53 -47.60 15.18
C THR A 25 7.81 -46.13 15.54
N SER A 26 9.06 -45.69 15.38
CA SER A 26 9.41 -44.29 15.30
C SER A 26 8.66 -43.74 14.09
N VAL A 27 7.51 -43.11 14.33
CA VAL A 27 6.91 -42.18 13.39
C VAL A 27 7.89 -41.03 13.32
N ALA A 28 8.86 -41.10 12.41
CA ALA A 28 9.61 -39.95 11.99
C ALA A 28 8.55 -39.00 11.44
N ALA A 29 8.15 -38.02 12.25
CA ALA A 29 7.46 -36.86 11.73
C ALA A 29 8.41 -36.25 10.70
N TRP A 30 8.15 -36.47 9.42
CA TRP A 30 8.79 -35.73 8.39
C TRP A 30 8.40 -34.27 8.64
N ALA A 31 9.30 -33.51 9.26
CA ALA A 31 9.23 -32.07 9.22
C ALA A 31 9.20 -31.72 7.72
N ALA A 32 8.09 -31.17 7.27
CA ALA A 32 8.01 -30.68 5.89
C ALA A 32 9.21 -29.76 5.68
N SER A 33 9.99 -30.02 4.64
CA SER A 33 11.14 -29.14 4.35
C SER A 33 10.62 -27.74 4.07
N ALA A 34 11.29 -26.72 4.62
CA ALA A 34 10.92 -25.32 4.37
C ALA A 34 10.84 -25.06 2.85
N PRO A 35 9.86 -24.27 2.38
CA PRO A 35 9.67 -24.04 0.96
C PRO A 35 10.87 -23.33 0.36
N GLN A 36 11.37 -23.83 -0.77
CA GLN A 36 12.49 -23.24 -1.49
C GLN A 36 12.10 -22.88 -2.91
N VAL A 37 12.52 -21.71 -3.36
CA VAL A 37 12.29 -21.20 -4.71
C VAL A 37 13.59 -20.69 -5.30
N LYS A 38 13.80 -20.94 -6.60
CA LYS A 38 14.97 -20.42 -7.34
C LYS A 38 14.59 -19.19 -8.12
N THR A 39 15.09 -18.02 -7.70
CA THR A 39 15.00 -16.77 -8.44
C THR A 39 16.16 -16.61 -9.43
N LYS A 40 16.11 -15.58 -10.28
CA LYS A 40 17.25 -15.24 -11.18
C LYS A 40 18.53 -14.86 -10.41
N SER A 41 18.41 -14.35 -9.18
CA SER A 41 19.55 -13.94 -8.35
C SER A 41 20.10 -15.08 -7.49
N GLY A 42 19.33 -16.14 -7.22
CA GLY A 42 19.72 -17.29 -6.41
C GLY A 42 18.54 -18.01 -5.78
N ALA A 43 18.79 -19.08 -5.02
CA ALA A 43 17.74 -19.79 -4.30
C ALA A 43 17.39 -19.08 -2.99
N VAL A 44 16.10 -19.06 -2.64
CA VAL A 44 15.57 -18.55 -1.38
C VAL A 44 14.79 -19.64 -0.64
N GLU A 45 14.85 -19.62 0.69
CA GLU A 45 14.07 -20.48 1.58
C GLU A 45 13.15 -19.64 2.46
N GLY A 46 11.84 -19.87 2.37
CA GLY A 46 10.81 -19.17 3.12
C GLY A 46 10.34 -19.89 4.37
N ARG A 47 9.28 -19.36 4.98
CA ARG A 47 8.51 -19.94 6.10
C ARG A 47 7.27 -20.64 5.57
N ASP A 48 6.82 -21.68 6.30
CA ASP A 48 5.54 -22.35 6.08
C ASP A 48 4.74 -22.34 7.39
N ASP A 49 3.55 -21.76 7.39
CA ASP A 49 2.59 -21.79 8.50
C ASP A 49 1.46 -22.81 8.29
N GLY A 50 1.55 -23.64 7.25
CA GLY A 50 0.57 -24.63 6.84
C GLY A 50 -0.58 -24.07 5.99
N LYS A 51 -0.73 -22.77 5.89
CA LYS A 51 -1.72 -22.07 5.04
C LYS A 51 -1.06 -21.26 3.94
N VAL A 52 0.07 -20.64 4.24
CA VAL A 52 0.80 -19.74 3.36
C VAL A 52 2.30 -19.99 3.48
N HIS A 53 2.99 -20.02 2.34
CA HIS A 53 4.44 -19.92 2.28
C HIS A 53 4.82 -18.43 2.19
N ALA A 54 5.62 -17.93 3.13
CA ALA A 54 6.09 -16.56 3.15
C ALA A 54 7.60 -16.50 2.89
N PHE A 55 8.00 -15.70 1.91
CA PHE A 55 9.40 -15.41 1.57
C PHE A 55 9.62 -13.92 1.81
N LEU A 56 10.40 -13.56 2.81
CA LEU A 56 10.55 -12.20 3.31
C LEU A 56 11.97 -11.67 3.09
N GLY A 57 12.11 -10.38 2.81
CA GLY A 57 13.41 -9.72 2.69
C GLY A 57 14.24 -10.16 1.49
N ILE A 58 13.61 -10.47 0.34
CA ILE A 58 14.31 -10.83 -0.90
C ILE A 58 14.83 -9.55 -1.57
N PRO A 59 16.14 -9.40 -1.82
CA PRO A 59 16.66 -8.27 -2.58
C PRO A 59 16.15 -8.29 -4.02
N TYR A 60 15.58 -7.18 -4.48
CA TYR A 60 15.16 -7.02 -5.88
C TYR A 60 16.07 -6.06 -6.66
N ALA A 61 16.89 -5.28 -5.96
CA ALA A 61 17.86 -4.36 -6.54
C ALA A 61 19.16 -4.34 -5.74
N ALA A 62 20.20 -3.72 -6.29
CA ALA A 62 21.46 -3.46 -5.60
C ALA A 62 21.24 -2.44 -4.47
N PRO A 63 21.93 -2.56 -3.32
CA PRO A 63 21.86 -1.58 -2.25
C PRO A 63 22.22 -0.17 -2.75
N PRO A 64 21.35 0.84 -2.59
CA PRO A 64 21.60 2.20 -3.05
C PRO A 64 22.47 3.01 -2.08
N VAL A 65 23.66 2.51 -1.78
CA VAL A 65 24.59 3.05 -0.80
C VAL A 65 25.81 3.71 -1.45
N GLY A 66 26.43 4.67 -0.78
CA GLY A 66 27.64 5.34 -1.26
C GLY A 66 27.45 5.98 -2.63
N ASP A 67 28.24 5.59 -3.63
CA ASP A 67 28.14 6.12 -5.00
C ASP A 67 26.83 5.76 -5.73
N LEU A 68 26.07 4.79 -5.20
CA LEU A 68 24.75 4.41 -5.72
C LEU A 68 23.60 5.20 -5.08
N ARG A 69 23.87 6.00 -4.05
CA ARG A 69 22.88 6.91 -3.47
C ARG A 69 22.41 7.88 -4.57
N TRP A 70 21.07 8.04 -4.69
CA TRP A 70 20.41 8.85 -5.74
C TRP A 70 20.77 8.42 -7.18
N LYS A 71 20.92 7.11 -7.40
CA LYS A 71 20.93 6.52 -8.73
C LYS A 71 19.70 5.64 -8.94
N PRO A 72 19.27 5.43 -10.18
CA PRO A 72 18.28 4.40 -10.49
C PRO A 72 18.70 3.05 -9.90
N PRO A 73 17.76 2.19 -9.48
CA PRO A 73 18.08 0.89 -8.91
C PRO A 73 18.82 0.02 -9.94
N GLY A 74 19.98 -0.52 -9.53
CA GLY A 74 20.73 -1.48 -10.32
C GLY A 74 20.26 -2.92 -10.06
N PRO A 75 20.71 -3.91 -10.87
CA PRO A 75 20.31 -5.29 -10.72
C PRO A 75 20.72 -5.86 -9.35
N ALA A 76 19.85 -6.70 -8.77
CA ALA A 76 20.13 -7.35 -7.50
C ALA A 76 21.41 -8.22 -7.57
N PRO A 77 22.26 -8.20 -6.53
CA PRO A 77 23.43 -9.07 -6.47
C PRO A 77 23.02 -10.55 -6.53
N LYS A 78 23.77 -11.34 -7.28
CA LYS A 78 23.60 -12.80 -7.31
C LYS A 78 24.27 -13.44 -6.10
N TRP A 79 23.67 -14.54 -5.60
CA TRP A 79 24.24 -15.34 -4.52
C TRP A 79 24.30 -16.82 -4.87
N THR A 80 25.22 -17.51 -4.20
CA THR A 80 25.35 -18.98 -4.25
C THR A 80 24.71 -19.61 -3.01
N GLY A 81 24.27 -20.86 -3.12
CA GLY A 81 23.57 -21.55 -2.03
C GLY A 81 22.13 -21.07 -1.85
N VAL A 82 21.56 -21.34 -0.69
CA VAL A 82 20.16 -20.98 -0.34
C VAL A 82 20.18 -19.84 0.67
N ARG A 83 19.61 -18.69 0.29
CA ARG A 83 19.42 -17.55 1.17
C ARG A 83 18.18 -17.74 2.02
N LYS A 84 18.28 -17.56 3.33
CA LYS A 84 17.09 -17.50 4.20
C LYS A 84 16.30 -16.23 3.89
N ALA A 85 15.04 -16.41 3.59
CA ALA A 85 14.04 -15.37 3.33
C ALA A 85 12.90 -15.53 4.34
N THR A 86 13.26 -15.58 5.62
CA THR A 86 12.36 -15.84 6.75
C THR A 86 12.00 -14.57 7.52
N ASP A 87 12.72 -13.48 7.32
CA ASP A 87 12.58 -12.26 8.08
C ASP A 87 12.51 -11.05 7.14
N PHE A 88 11.79 -10.01 7.53
CA PHE A 88 11.73 -8.77 6.78
C PHE A 88 13.12 -8.14 6.63
N GLY A 89 13.37 -7.53 5.48
CA GLY A 89 14.52 -6.66 5.29
C GLY A 89 14.38 -5.36 6.09
N ALA A 90 15.48 -4.60 6.21
CA ALA A 90 15.45 -3.28 6.81
C ALA A 90 14.45 -2.36 6.09
N HIS A 91 13.77 -1.49 6.81
CA HIS A 91 13.02 -0.41 6.19
C HIS A 91 13.97 0.66 5.64
N CYS A 92 13.52 1.41 4.63
CA CYS A 92 14.30 2.51 4.07
C CYS A 92 14.46 3.65 5.07
N MET A 93 15.57 4.37 4.98
CA MET A 93 15.89 5.50 5.86
C MET A 93 14.72 6.47 5.95
N GLN A 94 14.18 6.66 7.14
CA GLN A 94 13.02 7.51 7.44
C GLN A 94 13.01 7.91 8.92
N GLY A 95 12.38 9.05 9.22
CA GLY A 95 12.08 9.44 10.60
C GLY A 95 10.77 8.81 11.09
N LYS A 96 10.52 8.90 12.40
CA LYS A 96 9.21 8.57 12.95
C LYS A 96 8.23 9.71 12.64
N VAL A 97 7.39 9.54 11.63
CA VAL A 97 6.45 10.55 11.15
C VAL A 97 5.03 10.29 11.67
N PHE A 98 4.58 9.02 11.64
CA PHE A 98 3.24 8.62 12.05
C PHE A 98 3.31 7.68 13.25
N ASP A 99 2.50 7.95 14.29
CA ASP A 99 2.50 7.17 15.52
C ASP A 99 1.81 5.81 15.40
N ASP A 100 0.92 5.66 14.42
CA ASP A 100 0.18 4.41 14.15
C ASP A 100 0.97 3.40 13.31
N MET A 101 2.09 3.81 12.71
CA MET A 101 2.99 2.92 11.97
C MET A 101 3.90 2.14 12.92
N VAL A 102 3.69 0.82 13.00
CA VAL A 102 4.47 -0.09 13.86
C VAL A 102 5.27 -1.07 13.02
N PHE A 103 6.59 -0.92 13.04
CA PHE A 103 7.52 -1.69 12.22
C PHE A 103 8.03 -2.94 12.94
N HIS A 104 8.20 -4.04 12.20
CA HIS A 104 8.63 -5.35 12.70
C HIS A 104 9.85 -5.86 11.90
N ASP A 105 10.80 -4.99 11.67
CA ASP A 105 12.03 -5.22 10.90
C ASP A 105 13.28 -4.82 11.72
N PRO A 106 14.51 -5.07 11.21
CA PRO A 106 15.73 -4.80 11.96
C PRO A 106 16.10 -3.32 12.12
N GLY A 107 15.31 -2.40 11.58
CA GLY A 107 15.57 -0.95 11.64
C GLY A 107 15.87 -0.32 10.28
N GLY A 108 16.12 1.00 10.26
CA GLY A 108 16.34 1.77 9.05
C GLY A 108 17.71 1.55 8.42
N SER A 109 17.75 1.44 7.09
CA SER A 109 18.98 1.32 6.32
C SER A 109 18.81 1.93 4.93
N GLU A 110 19.91 2.38 4.31
CA GLU A 110 19.91 2.64 2.87
C GLU A 110 19.89 1.34 2.06
N ASP A 111 20.41 0.22 2.59
CA ASP A 111 20.26 -1.14 2.03
C ASP A 111 18.87 -1.69 2.40
N CYS A 112 17.86 -1.24 1.70
CA CYS A 112 16.46 -1.50 2.02
C CYS A 112 15.63 -2.03 0.83
N LEU A 113 16.22 -2.16 -0.37
CA LEU A 113 15.48 -2.54 -1.58
C LEU A 113 15.18 -4.03 -1.61
N THR A 114 14.28 -4.43 -0.72
CA THR A 114 13.79 -5.80 -0.56
C THR A 114 12.28 -5.88 -0.76
N LEU A 115 11.81 -7.05 -1.14
CA LEU A 115 10.40 -7.39 -1.27
C LEU A 115 10.07 -8.69 -0.53
N ASN A 116 8.77 -8.91 -0.35
CA ASN A 116 8.22 -10.10 0.29
C ASN A 116 7.20 -10.76 -0.64
N VAL A 117 7.06 -12.07 -0.54
CA VAL A 117 6.12 -12.86 -1.35
C VAL A 117 5.37 -13.82 -0.45
N TRP A 118 4.03 -13.76 -0.47
CA TRP A 118 3.14 -14.73 0.20
C TRP A 118 2.41 -15.56 -0.84
N VAL A 119 2.52 -16.88 -0.72
CA VAL A 119 1.97 -17.85 -1.66
C VAL A 119 1.03 -18.79 -0.90
N PRO A 120 -0.21 -19.06 -1.34
CA PRO A 120 -1.06 -20.07 -0.72
C PRO A 120 -0.34 -21.43 -0.67
N ALA A 121 -0.25 -22.07 0.50
CA ALA A 121 0.43 -23.36 0.66
C ALA A 121 -0.26 -24.49 -0.17
N LYS A 122 -1.57 -24.35 -0.37
CA LYS A 122 -2.37 -25.26 -1.21
C LYS A 122 -2.97 -24.47 -2.37
N HIS A 123 -2.49 -24.73 -3.57
CA HIS A 123 -3.05 -24.15 -4.79
C HIS A 123 -3.09 -25.20 -5.92
N SER A 124 -3.95 -24.96 -6.91
CA SER A 124 -3.99 -25.78 -8.12
C SER A 124 -2.70 -25.60 -8.93
N ALA A 125 -2.45 -26.51 -9.88
CA ALA A 125 -1.32 -26.38 -10.80
C ALA A 125 -1.43 -25.15 -11.75
N ALA A 126 -2.56 -24.43 -11.76
CA ALA A 126 -2.74 -23.21 -12.52
C ALA A 126 -1.90 -22.07 -11.92
N LYS A 127 -1.39 -21.20 -12.78
CA LYS A 127 -0.69 -19.98 -12.36
C LYS A 127 -1.66 -19.05 -11.62
N LEU A 128 -1.23 -18.56 -10.45
CA LEU A 128 -2.04 -17.69 -9.61
C LEU A 128 -1.96 -16.22 -10.06
N PRO A 129 -3.03 -15.42 -9.92
CA PRO A 129 -2.95 -13.99 -10.07
C PRO A 129 -2.05 -13.40 -8.99
N VAL A 130 -1.37 -12.31 -9.32
CA VAL A 130 -0.38 -11.64 -8.47
C VAL A 130 -0.89 -10.27 -8.09
N MET A 131 -0.84 -9.92 -6.80
CA MET A 131 -1.18 -8.60 -6.27
C MET A 131 0.09 -7.99 -5.68
N VAL A 132 0.49 -6.82 -6.19
CA VAL A 132 1.73 -6.13 -5.80
C VAL A 132 1.38 -4.88 -5.02
N TRP A 133 1.65 -4.90 -3.72
CA TRP A 133 1.35 -3.81 -2.79
C TRP A 133 2.43 -2.74 -2.77
N ILE A 134 1.99 -1.49 -2.86
CA ILE A 134 2.80 -0.29 -2.68
C ILE A 134 2.23 0.46 -1.48
N TYR A 135 2.96 0.51 -0.37
CA TYR A 135 2.50 1.17 0.85
C TYR A 135 2.47 2.70 0.72
N GLY A 136 1.64 3.34 1.55
CA GLY A 136 1.54 4.78 1.68
C GLY A 136 2.55 5.41 2.65
N GLY A 137 2.18 6.55 3.24
CA GLY A 137 3.01 7.30 4.18
C GLY A 137 3.66 8.54 3.58
N GLY A 138 3.00 9.19 2.62
CA GLY A 138 3.39 10.50 2.09
C GLY A 138 4.73 10.53 1.36
N PHE A 139 5.25 9.40 0.90
CA PHE A 139 6.59 9.22 0.34
C PHE A 139 7.75 9.50 1.33
N VAL A 140 7.45 9.67 2.62
CA VAL A 140 8.46 9.98 3.67
C VAL A 140 8.55 8.91 4.74
N ALA A 141 7.54 8.05 4.87
CA ALA A 141 7.50 6.94 5.83
C ALA A 141 6.82 5.72 5.23
N GLY A 142 6.96 4.56 5.90
CA GLY A 142 6.33 3.29 5.53
C GLY A 142 7.32 2.15 5.41
N THR A 143 6.81 0.94 5.55
CA THR A 143 7.57 -0.30 5.39
C THR A 143 6.64 -1.46 5.13
N THR A 144 7.14 -2.49 4.49
CA THR A 144 6.42 -3.75 4.27
C THR A 144 6.31 -4.63 5.53
N SER A 145 6.90 -4.22 6.65
CA SER A 145 6.91 -4.99 7.90
C SER A 145 5.76 -4.65 8.85
N GLU A 146 4.88 -3.71 8.48
CA GLU A 146 3.69 -3.42 9.28
C GLU A 146 2.71 -4.60 9.26
N LYS A 147 2.25 -5.03 10.46
CA LYS A 147 1.31 -6.16 10.56
C LYS A 147 0.00 -5.95 9.82
N ARG A 148 -0.50 -4.70 9.76
CA ARG A 148 -1.75 -4.37 9.07
C ARG A 148 -1.69 -4.66 7.57
N GLN A 149 -0.49 -4.76 6.99
CA GLN A 149 -0.21 -5.01 5.57
C GLN A 149 0.36 -6.42 5.32
N ASP A 150 0.34 -7.33 6.32
CA ASP A 150 0.79 -8.71 6.12
C ASP A 150 -0.10 -9.44 5.12
N GLY A 151 0.49 -9.91 4.02
CA GLY A 151 -0.22 -10.50 2.90
C GLY A 151 -0.79 -11.89 3.13
N SER A 152 -0.57 -12.49 4.30
CA SER A 152 -0.90 -13.92 4.54
C SER A 152 -2.39 -14.23 4.43
N HIS A 153 -3.28 -13.37 4.95
CA HIS A 153 -4.72 -13.61 4.87
C HIS A 153 -5.26 -13.37 3.45
N LEU A 154 -4.82 -12.29 2.81
CA LEU A 154 -5.21 -12.00 1.43
C LEU A 154 -4.72 -13.10 0.47
N ALA A 155 -3.52 -13.66 0.68
CA ALA A 155 -3.02 -14.77 -0.11
C ALA A 155 -3.90 -16.03 0.01
N GLN A 156 -4.53 -16.28 1.16
CA GLN A 156 -5.47 -17.40 1.34
C GLN A 156 -6.70 -17.30 0.43
N GLN A 157 -6.98 -16.13 -0.17
CA GLN A 157 -8.02 -15.96 -1.18
C GLN A 157 -7.61 -16.51 -2.56
N GLY A 158 -6.45 -17.16 -2.68
CA GLY A 158 -5.96 -17.80 -3.91
C GLY A 158 -5.27 -16.82 -4.87
N VAL A 159 -4.57 -15.85 -4.33
CA VAL A 159 -3.68 -14.92 -5.03
C VAL A 159 -2.27 -14.99 -4.44
N ILE A 160 -1.25 -14.62 -5.19
CA ILE A 160 0.08 -14.31 -4.63
C ILE A 160 0.09 -12.84 -4.26
N VAL A 161 0.53 -12.53 -3.03
CA VAL A 161 0.75 -11.15 -2.60
C VAL A 161 2.24 -10.86 -2.59
N VAL A 162 2.63 -9.73 -3.16
CA VAL A 162 3.99 -9.19 -3.12
C VAL A 162 3.93 -7.81 -2.49
N SER A 163 4.86 -7.49 -1.59
CA SER A 163 5.03 -6.12 -1.08
C SER A 163 6.49 -5.72 -1.21
N MET A 164 6.77 -4.44 -1.44
CA MET A 164 8.12 -3.94 -1.68
C MET A 164 8.44 -2.72 -0.82
N ASN A 165 9.67 -2.63 -0.30
CA ASN A 165 10.22 -1.39 0.17
C ASN A 165 10.71 -0.56 -1.01
N TYR A 166 10.63 0.78 -0.90
CA TYR A 166 11.16 1.73 -1.87
C TYR A 166 11.74 2.95 -1.13
N ARG A 167 12.68 3.64 -1.73
CA ARG A 167 13.35 4.79 -1.10
C ARG A 167 12.37 5.93 -0.86
N LEU A 168 12.57 6.62 0.27
CA LEU A 168 11.66 7.61 0.83
C LEU A 168 12.37 8.96 1.06
N GLY A 169 11.60 10.03 1.16
CA GLY A 169 12.09 11.36 1.50
C GLY A 169 13.29 11.79 0.66
N VAL A 170 14.26 12.40 1.29
CA VAL A 170 15.50 12.88 0.61
C VAL A 170 16.24 11.76 -0.11
N PHE A 171 16.16 10.50 0.35
CA PHE A 171 16.84 9.37 -0.28
C PHE A 171 16.16 8.88 -1.56
N GLY A 172 14.84 9.06 -1.65
CA GLY A 172 14.00 8.61 -2.77
C GLY A 172 13.66 9.69 -3.78
N PHE A 173 13.70 10.98 -3.38
CA PHE A 173 13.07 12.03 -4.17
C PHE A 173 13.86 13.35 -4.24
N LEU A 174 15.14 13.35 -3.90
CA LEU A 174 16.00 14.54 -4.07
C LEU A 174 16.20 14.86 -5.55
N VAL A 175 15.88 16.10 -5.93
CA VAL A 175 16.25 16.69 -7.23
C VAL A 175 17.50 17.54 -7.08
N HIS A 176 18.47 17.30 -7.96
CA HIS A 176 19.73 18.07 -8.00
C HIS A 176 20.24 18.15 -9.45
N PRO A 177 20.76 19.30 -9.93
CA PRO A 177 21.18 19.45 -11.34
C PRO A 177 22.30 18.47 -11.74
N GLU A 178 23.25 18.18 -10.83
CA GLU A 178 24.29 17.17 -11.11
C GLU A 178 23.71 15.75 -11.22
N LEU A 179 22.62 15.43 -10.48
CA LEU A 179 21.90 14.17 -10.64
C LEU A 179 21.21 14.08 -11.99
N ALA A 180 20.56 15.16 -12.42
CA ALA A 180 19.94 15.22 -13.75
C ALA A 180 21.00 15.05 -14.86
N GLN A 181 22.16 15.68 -14.75
CA GLN A 181 23.25 15.54 -15.71
C GLN A 181 23.81 14.12 -15.78
N GLU A 182 24.03 13.45 -14.62
CA GLU A 182 24.58 12.09 -14.61
C GLU A 182 23.58 10.99 -15.02
N SER A 183 22.28 11.28 -15.03
CA SER A 183 21.23 10.31 -15.34
C SER A 183 21.23 9.82 -16.80
N GLY A 184 21.78 10.62 -17.72
CA GLY A 184 21.71 10.38 -19.17
C GLY A 184 20.34 10.72 -19.80
N HIS A 185 19.37 11.15 -19.00
CA HIS A 185 18.00 11.51 -19.42
C HIS A 185 17.64 12.95 -19.04
N ASN A 186 18.52 13.70 -18.40
CA ASN A 186 18.25 15.00 -17.79
C ASN A 186 17.10 14.95 -16.78
N SER A 187 16.99 13.88 -16.01
CA SER A 187 15.94 13.63 -15.02
C SER A 187 16.55 13.28 -13.66
N ALA A 188 15.85 13.64 -12.59
CA ALA A 188 16.21 13.32 -11.20
C ALA A 188 14.94 13.34 -10.35
N GLY A 189 15.00 12.86 -9.10
CA GLY A 189 13.92 13.00 -8.12
C GLY A 189 13.05 11.77 -7.95
N ASN A 190 12.82 10.96 -8.96
CA ASN A 190 11.87 9.83 -8.92
C ASN A 190 12.50 8.47 -8.56
N TYR A 191 13.57 8.43 -7.73
CA TYR A 191 14.25 7.17 -7.43
C TYR A 191 13.35 6.18 -6.70
N GLY A 192 12.46 6.64 -5.81
CA GLY A 192 11.47 5.78 -5.15
C GLY A 192 10.46 5.16 -6.12
N LEU A 193 10.00 5.90 -7.14
CA LEU A 193 9.14 5.37 -8.20
C LEU A 193 9.88 4.41 -9.14
N LEU A 194 11.16 4.66 -9.40
CA LEU A 194 12.02 3.73 -10.15
C LEU A 194 12.31 2.45 -9.35
N ASP A 195 12.41 2.52 -8.02
CA ASP A 195 12.52 1.34 -7.16
C ASP A 195 11.27 0.44 -7.29
N GLN A 196 10.09 1.06 -7.28
CA GLN A 196 8.82 0.34 -7.51
C GLN A 196 8.79 -0.30 -8.90
N LEU A 197 9.24 0.42 -9.93
CA LEU A 197 9.38 -0.12 -11.30
C LEU A 197 10.29 -1.34 -11.31
N ALA A 198 11.48 -1.26 -10.69
CA ALA A 198 12.43 -2.39 -10.61
C ALA A 198 11.84 -3.60 -9.85
N ALA A 199 11.02 -3.36 -8.83
CA ALA A 199 10.32 -4.44 -8.14
C ALA A 199 9.25 -5.09 -9.04
N LEU A 200 8.55 -4.33 -9.88
CA LEU A 200 7.62 -4.86 -10.89
C LEU A 200 8.34 -5.66 -11.96
N GLU A 201 9.51 -5.21 -12.42
CA GLU A 201 10.38 -5.96 -13.33
C GLU A 201 10.84 -7.28 -12.67
N TRP A 202 11.24 -7.23 -11.38
CA TRP A 202 11.57 -8.42 -10.62
C TRP A 202 10.38 -9.41 -10.55
N VAL A 203 9.16 -8.92 -10.31
CA VAL A 203 7.93 -9.75 -10.33
C VAL A 203 7.75 -10.39 -11.70
N HIS A 204 7.82 -9.61 -12.77
CA HIS A 204 7.69 -10.12 -14.14
C HIS A 204 8.69 -11.25 -14.43
N GLU A 205 9.91 -11.13 -13.92
CA GLU A 205 11.00 -12.08 -14.16
C GLU A 205 10.99 -13.33 -13.28
N ASN A 206 10.47 -13.25 -12.05
CA ASN A 206 10.68 -14.28 -11.03
C ASN A 206 9.39 -14.94 -10.53
N ILE A 207 8.22 -14.29 -10.65
CA ILE A 207 7.01 -14.74 -9.95
C ILE A 207 6.49 -16.10 -10.43
N THR A 208 6.83 -16.50 -11.65
CA THR A 208 6.51 -17.84 -12.17
C THR A 208 7.14 -18.94 -11.32
N ALA A 209 8.33 -18.71 -10.74
CA ALA A 209 8.98 -19.67 -9.85
C ALA A 209 8.22 -19.88 -8.52
N PHE A 210 7.41 -18.89 -8.12
CA PHE A 210 6.52 -18.95 -6.97
C PHE A 210 5.10 -19.44 -7.32
N GLY A 211 4.84 -19.82 -8.58
CA GLY A 211 3.53 -20.28 -9.06
C GLY A 211 2.62 -19.14 -9.54
N GLY A 212 3.13 -17.92 -9.67
CA GLY A 212 2.38 -16.76 -10.15
C GLY A 212 2.36 -16.61 -11.67
N ASP A 213 1.39 -15.85 -12.17
CA ASP A 213 1.28 -15.48 -13.57
C ASP A 213 1.80 -14.05 -13.79
N PRO A 214 2.96 -13.86 -14.45
CA PRO A 214 3.47 -12.53 -14.78
C PRO A 214 2.60 -11.77 -15.81
N GLY A 215 1.67 -12.45 -16.50
CA GLY A 215 0.65 -11.85 -17.36
C GLY A 215 -0.64 -11.51 -16.64
N ASN A 216 -0.74 -11.71 -15.32
CA ASN A 216 -1.92 -11.42 -14.51
C ASN A 216 -1.54 -10.73 -13.19
N VAL A 217 -0.90 -9.58 -13.30
CA VAL A 217 -0.41 -8.75 -12.19
C VAL A 217 -1.37 -7.59 -11.95
N THR A 218 -1.74 -7.37 -10.70
CA THR A 218 -2.49 -6.21 -10.22
C THR A 218 -1.60 -5.41 -9.28
N ILE A 219 -1.32 -4.15 -9.59
CA ILE A 219 -0.69 -3.22 -8.64
C ILE A 219 -1.76 -2.61 -7.76
N PHE A 220 -1.50 -2.47 -6.46
CA PHE A 220 -2.44 -1.82 -5.55
C PHE A 220 -1.70 -1.08 -4.44
N GLY A 221 -2.32 -0.02 -3.93
CA GLY A 221 -1.68 0.81 -2.91
C GLY A 221 -2.63 1.83 -2.33
N GLU A 222 -2.32 2.29 -1.13
CA GLU A 222 -3.08 3.27 -0.37
C GLU A 222 -2.29 4.57 -0.22
N SER A 223 -2.97 5.74 -0.20
CA SER A 223 -2.34 7.05 0.00
C SER A 223 -1.21 7.30 -1.01
N ALA A 224 0.02 7.60 -0.56
CA ALA A 224 1.19 7.71 -1.45
C ALA A 224 1.40 6.46 -2.31
N GLY A 225 0.98 5.27 -1.85
CA GLY A 225 0.93 4.05 -2.66
C GLY A 225 -0.07 4.12 -3.80
N SER A 226 -1.25 4.70 -3.60
CA SER A 226 -2.24 4.97 -4.65
C SER A 226 -1.76 6.03 -5.63
N PHE A 227 -1.10 7.10 -5.13
CA PHE A 227 -0.39 8.05 -5.99
C PHE A 227 0.65 7.33 -6.85
N SER A 228 1.41 6.40 -6.27
CA SER A 228 2.36 5.57 -7.02
C SER A 228 1.68 4.70 -8.06
N VAL A 229 0.54 4.05 -7.75
CA VAL A 229 -0.23 3.24 -8.68
C VAL A 229 -0.63 4.07 -9.91
N SER A 230 -1.20 5.25 -9.71
CA SER A 230 -1.60 6.14 -10.81
C SER A 230 -0.39 6.69 -11.59
N ALA A 231 0.75 6.93 -10.93
CA ALA A 231 2.00 7.32 -11.57
C ALA A 231 2.60 6.18 -12.41
N GLN A 232 2.58 4.92 -11.92
CA GLN A 232 2.99 3.76 -12.72
C GLN A 232 2.06 3.56 -13.92
N MET A 233 0.75 3.80 -13.79
CA MET A 233 -0.17 3.79 -14.94
C MET A 233 0.17 4.89 -15.95
N ALA A 234 0.62 6.05 -15.51
CA ALA A 234 1.02 7.17 -16.40
C ALA A 234 2.39 6.93 -17.04
N SER A 235 3.28 6.17 -16.39
CA SER A 235 4.65 5.98 -16.88
C SER A 235 4.72 5.05 -18.10
N PRO A 236 5.38 5.45 -19.18
CA PRO A 236 5.65 4.56 -20.31
C PRO A 236 6.63 3.45 -19.97
N LEU A 237 7.46 3.62 -18.92
CA LEU A 237 8.44 2.63 -18.48
C LEU A 237 7.79 1.39 -17.85
N ALA A 238 6.61 1.55 -17.23
CA ALA A 238 5.89 0.46 -16.59
C ALA A 238 4.98 -0.35 -17.54
N LYS A 239 5.05 -0.06 -18.84
CA LYS A 239 4.19 -0.69 -19.84
C LYS A 239 4.35 -2.20 -19.89
N GLY A 240 3.23 -2.93 -19.69
CA GLY A 240 3.17 -4.38 -19.76
C GLY A 240 3.55 -5.10 -18.47
N LEU A 241 4.03 -4.40 -17.42
CA LEU A 241 4.42 -5.01 -16.15
C LEU A 241 3.22 -5.35 -15.25
N PHE A 242 2.05 -4.78 -15.51
CA PHE A 242 0.80 -5.08 -14.83
C PHE A 242 -0.39 -4.98 -15.79
N GLN A 243 -1.50 -5.63 -15.44
CA GLN A 243 -2.72 -5.71 -16.24
C GLN A 243 -3.93 -5.11 -15.53
N LYS A 244 -3.81 -4.80 -14.24
CA LYS A 244 -4.87 -4.19 -13.42
C LYS A 244 -4.28 -3.27 -12.37
N ALA A 245 -5.06 -2.31 -11.92
CA ALA A 245 -4.68 -1.36 -10.90
C ALA A 245 -5.79 -1.17 -9.87
N ILE A 246 -5.42 -1.08 -8.58
CA ILE A 246 -6.32 -0.70 -7.50
C ILE A 246 -5.72 0.51 -6.80
N GLY A 247 -6.50 1.60 -6.69
CA GLY A 247 -6.10 2.82 -5.99
C GLY A 247 -6.97 3.07 -4.77
N GLU A 248 -6.34 3.09 -3.61
CA GLU A 248 -6.98 3.31 -2.32
C GLU A 248 -6.55 4.70 -1.80
N SER A 249 -7.46 5.69 -1.91
CA SER A 249 -7.26 7.04 -1.36
C SER A 249 -6.05 7.80 -1.91
N GLY A 250 -6.14 8.32 -3.15
CA GLY A 250 -5.14 9.21 -3.72
C GLY A 250 -4.76 8.94 -5.17
N ALA A 251 -4.31 9.99 -5.87
CA ALA A 251 -3.79 9.86 -7.23
C ALA A 251 -2.82 10.99 -7.58
N ALA A 252 -1.93 10.76 -8.55
CA ALA A 252 -1.00 11.73 -9.12
C ALA A 252 -1.71 12.85 -9.92
N PHE A 253 -2.92 13.20 -9.51
CA PHE A 253 -3.78 14.27 -9.99
C PHE A 253 -3.92 15.39 -8.96
N SER A 254 -3.30 15.23 -7.78
CA SER A 254 -3.40 16.21 -6.70
C SER A 254 -2.77 17.55 -7.08
N ARG A 255 -3.43 18.63 -6.65
CA ARG A 255 -2.97 20.01 -6.78
C ARG A 255 -2.59 20.62 -5.44
N SER A 256 -2.69 19.86 -4.37
CA SER A 256 -2.38 20.27 -3.00
C SER A 256 -1.59 19.19 -2.27
N GLY A 257 -0.69 19.58 -1.36
CA GLY A 257 0.10 18.66 -0.55
C GLY A 257 1.06 17.79 -1.36
N LEU A 258 0.62 16.62 -1.83
CA LEU A 258 1.42 15.67 -2.61
C LEU A 258 1.32 15.92 -4.14
N SER A 259 1.39 17.18 -4.58
CA SER A 259 1.43 17.50 -6.01
C SER A 259 2.78 17.14 -6.64
N PHE A 260 2.74 16.59 -7.86
CA PHE A 260 3.94 16.29 -8.64
C PHE A 260 4.34 17.54 -9.43
N GLU A 261 5.32 18.27 -8.90
CA GLU A 261 5.77 19.52 -9.50
C GLU A 261 6.71 19.28 -10.68
N PRO A 262 6.83 20.24 -11.63
CA PRO A 262 7.83 20.14 -12.69
C PRO A 262 9.26 20.07 -12.15
N LEU A 263 10.13 19.29 -12.79
CA LEU A 263 11.54 19.10 -12.43
C LEU A 263 12.26 20.40 -12.08
N ALA A 264 12.13 21.45 -12.90
CA ALA A 264 12.80 22.73 -12.67
C ALA A 264 12.35 23.43 -11.37
N VAL A 265 11.07 23.30 -11.01
CA VAL A 265 10.53 23.85 -9.76
C VAL A 265 11.09 23.08 -8.56
N ARG A 266 11.13 21.75 -8.66
CA ARG A 266 11.69 20.88 -7.63
C ARG A 266 13.19 21.13 -7.45
N GLU A 267 13.92 21.29 -8.56
CA GLU A 267 15.36 21.55 -8.53
C GLU A 267 15.68 22.82 -7.74
N GLU A 268 14.97 23.92 -8.00
CA GLU A 268 15.17 25.19 -7.27
C GLU A 268 14.85 25.03 -5.77
N LYS A 269 13.72 24.38 -5.45
CA LYS A 269 13.29 24.16 -4.06
C LYS A 269 14.29 23.28 -3.31
N ASP A 270 14.67 22.15 -3.87
CA ASP A 270 15.54 21.17 -3.23
C ASP A 270 16.96 21.72 -3.03
N GLN A 271 17.51 22.42 -4.03
CA GLN A 271 18.81 23.10 -3.88
C GLN A 271 18.80 24.13 -2.75
N LYS A 272 17.78 24.98 -2.68
CA LYS A 272 17.62 25.98 -1.62
C LYS A 272 17.52 25.31 -0.25
N LEU A 273 16.73 24.25 -0.14
CA LEU A 273 16.52 23.51 1.09
C LEU A 273 17.80 22.82 1.56
N VAL A 274 18.47 22.09 0.67
CA VAL A 274 19.70 21.36 0.96
C VAL A 274 20.83 22.31 1.35
N THR A 275 21.05 23.36 0.58
CA THR A 275 22.09 24.36 0.89
C THR A 275 21.80 25.09 2.21
N GLY A 276 20.52 25.44 2.47
CA GLY A 276 20.12 26.11 3.69
C GLY A 276 20.30 25.27 4.96
N LYS A 277 19.97 23.98 4.91
CA LYS A 277 20.07 23.08 6.07
C LYS A 277 21.46 22.46 6.26
N LEU A 278 22.19 22.18 5.20
CA LEU A 278 23.46 21.45 5.27
C LEU A 278 24.70 22.32 4.97
N GLY A 279 24.53 23.49 4.36
CA GLY A 279 25.65 24.32 3.90
C GLY A 279 26.47 23.70 2.77
N VAL A 280 25.92 22.70 2.07
CA VAL A 280 26.56 21.91 1.02
C VAL A 280 25.74 22.01 -0.26
N SER A 281 26.38 22.19 -1.40
CA SER A 281 25.70 22.32 -2.69
C SER A 281 26.19 21.37 -3.78
N LYS A 282 27.31 20.67 -3.56
CA LYS A 282 27.86 19.72 -4.54
C LYS A 282 27.42 18.30 -4.25
N LEU A 283 27.02 17.58 -5.29
CA LEU A 283 26.55 16.21 -5.20
C LEU A 283 27.57 15.26 -4.54
N ALA A 284 28.85 15.39 -4.87
CA ALA A 284 29.92 14.56 -4.28
C ALA A 284 30.03 14.76 -2.76
N GLU A 285 29.86 16.00 -2.26
CA GLU A 285 29.86 16.30 -0.83
C GLU A 285 28.60 15.75 -0.17
N LEU A 286 27.43 15.84 -0.81
CA LEU A 286 26.18 15.27 -0.31
C LEU A 286 26.26 13.74 -0.22
N ARG A 287 26.81 13.05 -1.23
CA ARG A 287 27.02 11.59 -1.21
C ARG A 287 27.98 11.15 -0.10
N ALA A 288 28.94 11.96 0.26
CA ALA A 288 29.89 11.68 1.32
C ALA A 288 29.29 11.82 2.74
N LEU A 289 28.13 12.46 2.89
CA LEU A 289 27.50 12.62 4.19
C LEU A 289 26.97 11.28 4.72
N PRO A 290 27.11 11.02 6.04
CA PRO A 290 26.42 9.90 6.68
C PRO A 290 24.92 9.97 6.43
N ALA A 291 24.27 8.84 6.17
CA ALA A 291 22.82 8.77 5.95
C ALA A 291 22.03 9.38 7.12
N GLN A 292 22.47 9.12 8.36
CA GLN A 292 21.83 9.69 9.55
C GLN A 292 21.85 11.23 9.55
N LYS A 293 22.94 11.85 9.08
CA LYS A 293 23.03 13.32 9.00
C LYS A 293 22.05 13.90 7.99
N LEU A 294 21.85 13.21 6.86
CA LEU A 294 20.82 13.57 5.89
C LEU A 294 19.41 13.42 6.50
N LEU A 295 19.17 12.30 7.17
CA LEU A 295 17.89 12.04 7.81
C LEU A 295 17.58 13.10 8.88
N ASP A 296 18.51 13.40 9.77
CA ASP A 296 18.32 14.40 10.85
C ASP A 296 18.04 15.81 10.30
N ALA A 297 18.58 16.14 9.12
CA ALA A 297 18.33 17.43 8.48
C ALA A 297 16.96 17.54 7.82
N PHE A 298 16.39 16.41 7.36
CA PHE A 298 15.21 16.42 6.48
C PHE A 298 14.04 15.54 6.95
N ALA A 299 14.17 14.77 8.05
CA ALA A 299 13.03 14.10 8.65
C ALA A 299 12.07 15.17 9.20
N PRO A 300 10.86 15.31 8.65
CA PRO A 300 9.97 16.37 9.07
C PRO A 300 9.42 16.04 10.46
N PRO A 301 9.26 17.04 11.34
CA PRO A 301 8.20 17.02 12.33
C PRO A 301 6.85 16.95 11.58
N GLN A 302 5.88 16.26 12.11
CA GLN A 302 4.55 16.10 11.50
C GLN A 302 3.89 17.42 11.06
N SER A 303 4.29 18.55 11.64
CA SER A 303 3.73 19.88 11.39
C SER A 303 4.35 20.63 10.21
N GLU A 304 5.47 20.21 9.65
CA GLU A 304 6.24 20.95 8.63
C GLU A 304 5.98 20.53 7.18
N GLY A 305 5.12 19.52 6.97
CA GLY A 305 4.82 18.99 5.62
C GLY A 305 5.91 18.07 5.08
N PHE A 306 5.81 17.75 3.80
CA PHE A 306 6.69 16.78 3.11
C PHE A 306 7.59 17.51 2.12
N ASP A 307 8.87 17.65 2.45
CA ASP A 307 9.81 18.42 1.64
C ASP A 307 10.17 17.76 0.31
N PHE A 308 10.22 16.41 0.28
CA PHE A 308 10.62 15.62 -0.89
C PHE A 308 9.51 14.68 -1.33
N GLY A 309 9.23 14.67 -2.62
CA GLY A 309 8.21 13.83 -3.23
C GLY A 309 8.41 13.71 -4.74
N PRO A 310 7.60 12.89 -5.41
CA PRO A 310 7.68 12.69 -6.86
C PRO A 310 7.54 13.99 -7.65
N ASP A 311 8.12 13.99 -8.86
CA ASP A 311 8.11 15.12 -9.78
C ASP A 311 7.80 14.71 -11.22
N VAL A 312 7.52 15.69 -12.06
CA VAL A 312 7.39 15.52 -13.52
C VAL A 312 8.77 15.71 -14.13
N ASP A 313 9.50 14.61 -14.24
CA ASP A 313 10.94 14.59 -14.54
C ASP A 313 11.28 14.48 -16.04
N GLY A 314 10.28 14.32 -16.90
CA GLY A 314 10.47 14.14 -18.34
C GLY A 314 10.90 12.73 -18.77
N TYR A 315 11.15 11.81 -17.81
CA TYR A 315 11.61 10.44 -18.06
C TYR A 315 10.67 9.39 -17.50
N PHE A 316 10.55 9.29 -16.16
CA PHE A 316 9.57 8.40 -15.52
C PHE A 316 8.14 8.93 -15.77
N LEU A 317 7.94 10.23 -15.58
CA LEU A 317 6.73 10.96 -15.96
C LEU A 317 7.09 12.02 -17.02
N PRO A 318 6.90 11.72 -18.31
CA PRO A 318 7.25 12.67 -19.39
C PRO A 318 6.38 13.93 -19.39
N GLU A 319 5.16 13.85 -18.87
CA GLU A 319 4.20 14.94 -18.71
C GLU A 319 3.45 14.75 -17.37
N PRO A 320 2.74 15.76 -16.84
CA PRO A 320 1.84 15.56 -15.70
C PRO A 320 0.83 14.44 -15.95
N ALA A 321 0.55 13.60 -14.94
CA ALA A 321 -0.37 12.47 -15.09
C ALA A 321 -1.74 12.88 -15.69
N PRO A 322 -2.39 14.00 -15.29
CA PRO A 322 -3.62 14.44 -15.94
C PRO A 322 -3.50 14.65 -17.46
N ALA A 323 -2.35 15.14 -17.94
CA ALA A 323 -2.12 15.35 -19.38
C ALA A 323 -1.94 14.01 -20.09
N ILE A 324 -1.19 13.08 -19.51
CA ILE A 324 -0.98 11.72 -20.06
C ILE A 324 -2.31 10.98 -20.20
N PHE A 325 -3.14 10.98 -19.14
CA PHE A 325 -4.47 10.36 -19.17
C PHE A 325 -5.43 11.09 -20.13
N GLY A 326 -5.42 12.43 -20.12
CA GLY A 326 -6.23 13.22 -21.05
C GLY A 326 -5.92 12.95 -22.51
N ALA A 327 -4.67 12.62 -22.82
CA ALA A 327 -4.21 12.23 -24.16
C ALA A 327 -4.40 10.73 -24.49
N GLY A 328 -4.90 9.91 -23.54
CA GLY A 328 -5.05 8.46 -23.71
C GLY A 328 -3.72 7.71 -23.85
N LYS A 329 -2.64 8.24 -23.27
CA LYS A 329 -1.28 7.66 -23.33
C LYS A 329 -0.94 6.76 -22.15
N GLN A 330 -1.80 6.69 -21.15
CA GLN A 330 -1.60 5.84 -19.97
C GLN A 330 -1.62 4.35 -20.32
N ASN A 331 -1.10 3.52 -19.42
CA ASN A 331 -1.30 2.08 -19.45
C ASN A 331 -2.78 1.78 -19.20
N ASP A 332 -3.52 1.45 -20.29
CA ASP A 332 -4.98 1.21 -20.23
C ASP A 332 -5.27 -0.15 -19.65
N VAL A 333 -5.47 -0.21 -18.34
CA VAL A 333 -5.77 -1.41 -17.57
C VAL A 333 -7.08 -1.26 -16.79
N ALA A 334 -7.69 -2.37 -16.36
CA ALA A 334 -8.86 -2.33 -15.48
C ALA A 334 -8.50 -1.62 -14.17
N LEU A 335 -9.39 -0.74 -13.71
CA LEU A 335 -9.19 0.09 -12.53
C LEU A 335 -10.28 -0.15 -11.48
N LEU A 336 -9.88 -0.39 -10.25
CA LEU A 336 -10.73 -0.31 -9.07
C LEU A 336 -10.17 0.82 -8.20
N ALA A 337 -10.94 1.88 -7.92
CA ALA A 337 -10.44 2.99 -7.13
C ALA A 337 -11.54 3.61 -6.25
N GLY A 338 -11.13 4.19 -5.14
CA GLY A 338 -12.03 4.83 -4.20
C GLY A 338 -11.29 5.48 -3.05
N TRP A 339 -12.03 5.88 -2.04
CA TRP A 339 -11.51 6.56 -0.86
C TRP A 339 -12.43 6.38 0.34
N ASN A 340 -11.98 6.82 1.50
CA ASN A 340 -12.71 6.73 2.75
C ASN A 340 -13.62 7.95 2.96
N HIS A 341 -14.74 7.75 3.61
CA HIS A 341 -15.75 8.80 3.81
C HIS A 341 -15.20 10.01 4.60
N ASP A 342 -14.35 9.76 5.59
CA ASP A 342 -13.85 10.78 6.52
C ASP A 342 -12.36 11.06 6.34
N GLU A 343 -11.88 11.20 5.10
CA GLU A 343 -10.47 11.48 4.76
C GLU A 343 -9.91 12.71 5.48
N GLY A 344 -10.74 13.73 5.73
CA GLY A 344 -10.40 14.93 6.50
C GLY A 344 -10.46 14.75 8.02
N GLY A 345 -10.74 13.53 8.51
CA GLY A 345 -11.00 13.27 9.93
C GLY A 345 -9.88 13.69 10.87
N PHE A 346 -8.64 13.43 10.51
CA PHE A 346 -7.46 13.85 11.29
C PHE A 346 -7.32 15.37 11.33
N GLU A 347 -7.38 16.06 10.17
CA GLU A 347 -7.24 17.51 10.07
C GLU A 347 -8.27 18.24 10.96
N ILE A 348 -9.53 17.85 10.85
CA ILE A 348 -10.62 18.53 11.58
C ILE A 348 -10.66 18.16 13.06
N THR A 349 -10.38 16.89 13.42
CA THR A 349 -10.45 16.43 14.81
C THR A 349 -9.36 17.03 15.67
N PHE A 350 -8.15 17.17 15.13
CA PHE A 350 -6.99 17.72 15.84
C PHE A 350 -6.72 19.19 15.52
N SER A 351 -7.59 19.82 14.73
CA SER A 351 -7.49 21.28 14.49
C SER A 351 -7.60 22.06 15.81
N PRO A 352 -6.74 23.05 16.05
CA PRO A 352 -6.84 23.94 17.20
C PRO A 352 -8.11 24.79 17.16
N GLN A 353 -8.71 24.96 15.98
CA GLN A 353 -9.95 25.70 15.77
C GLN A 353 -11.07 24.74 15.39
N LYS A 354 -12.18 24.78 16.15
CA LYS A 354 -13.38 24.03 15.77
C LYS A 354 -14.02 24.64 14.54
N PRO A 355 -14.56 23.83 13.61
CA PRO A 355 -15.33 24.35 12.49
C PRO A 355 -16.49 25.26 12.96
N ALA A 356 -16.64 26.40 12.30
CA ALA A 356 -17.72 27.36 12.54
C ALA A 356 -18.29 27.85 11.21
N ALA A 357 -19.57 28.23 11.18
CA ALA A 357 -20.23 28.71 9.97
C ALA A 357 -19.50 29.91 9.34
N ASP A 358 -19.03 30.84 10.17
CA ASP A 358 -18.32 32.02 9.67
C ASP A 358 -16.95 31.69 9.09
N SER A 359 -16.20 30.77 9.70
CA SER A 359 -14.92 30.29 9.14
C SER A 359 -15.12 29.56 7.81
N MET A 360 -16.21 28.81 7.65
CA MET A 360 -16.56 28.16 6.38
C MET A 360 -16.95 29.20 5.30
N LYS A 361 -17.68 30.28 5.65
CA LYS A 361 -17.99 31.40 4.72
C LYS A 361 -16.72 32.12 4.27
N GLU A 362 -15.84 32.47 5.24
CA GLU A 362 -14.56 33.11 4.94
C GLU A 362 -13.71 32.24 4.01
N ARG A 363 -13.68 30.93 4.28
CA ARG A 363 -12.98 29.95 3.45
C ARG A 363 -13.59 29.87 2.05
N ALA A 364 -14.92 29.80 1.93
CA ALA A 364 -15.61 29.79 0.65
C ALA A 364 -15.31 31.06 -0.16
N GLN A 365 -15.33 32.22 0.48
CA GLN A 365 -15.01 33.49 -0.17
C GLN A 365 -13.55 33.55 -0.63
N LYS A 366 -12.63 33.06 0.20
CA LYS A 366 -11.19 33.03 -0.12
C LYS A 366 -10.88 32.12 -1.29
N ASP A 367 -11.45 30.90 -1.29
CA ASP A 367 -11.09 29.86 -2.26
C ASP A 367 -11.88 29.97 -3.57
N PHE A 368 -13.10 30.55 -3.56
CA PHE A 368 -14.04 30.53 -4.70
C PHE A 368 -14.61 31.90 -5.11
N GLY A 369 -14.34 32.98 -4.35
CA GLY A 369 -14.74 34.33 -4.68
C GLY A 369 -16.24 34.48 -4.95
N ASP A 370 -16.62 34.89 -6.14
CA ASP A 370 -18.02 35.07 -6.60
C ASP A 370 -18.83 33.75 -6.66
N LYS A 371 -18.18 32.60 -6.56
CA LYS A 371 -18.83 31.27 -6.49
C LYS A 371 -18.95 30.71 -5.07
N ALA A 372 -18.64 31.49 -4.04
CA ALA A 372 -18.76 31.09 -2.64
C ALA A 372 -20.17 30.57 -2.29
N ASP A 373 -21.22 31.23 -2.78
CA ASP A 373 -22.61 30.77 -2.55
C ASP A 373 -22.92 29.42 -3.23
N GLN A 374 -22.31 29.14 -4.38
CA GLN A 374 -22.44 27.83 -5.03
C GLN A 374 -21.74 26.75 -4.22
N PHE A 375 -20.55 27.05 -3.71
CA PHE A 375 -19.81 26.15 -2.82
C PHE A 375 -20.65 25.84 -1.56
N LEU A 376 -21.23 26.85 -0.89
CA LEU A 376 -22.01 26.67 0.33
C LEU A 376 -23.34 25.89 0.11
N LYS A 377 -23.84 25.79 -1.12
CA LYS A 377 -24.94 24.89 -1.45
C LYS A 377 -24.50 23.42 -1.49
N LEU A 378 -23.25 23.16 -1.88
CA LEU A 378 -22.67 21.82 -1.94
C LEU A 378 -22.10 21.37 -0.59
N TYR A 379 -21.77 22.35 0.28
CA TYR A 379 -21.26 22.16 1.64
C TYR A 379 -22.12 23.00 2.62
N PRO A 380 -23.32 22.50 3.00
CA PRO A 380 -24.26 23.27 3.81
C PRO A 380 -23.71 23.60 5.20
N ILE A 381 -24.11 24.79 5.71
CA ILE A 381 -23.65 25.32 7.00
C ILE A 381 -24.79 25.88 7.85
N ASP A 382 -26.00 25.42 7.62
CA ASP A 382 -27.24 25.92 8.28
C ASP A 382 -27.45 25.36 9.68
N THR A 383 -26.76 24.29 10.07
CA THR A 383 -26.73 23.74 11.43
C THR A 383 -25.30 23.44 11.85
N ASP A 384 -25.03 23.33 13.17
CA ASP A 384 -23.71 22.95 13.69
C ASP A 384 -23.24 21.56 13.17
N GLU A 385 -24.18 20.63 12.98
CA GLU A 385 -23.91 19.32 12.41
C GLU A 385 -23.48 19.44 10.94
N HIS A 386 -24.19 20.25 10.14
CA HIS A 386 -23.82 20.51 8.74
C HIS A 386 -22.47 21.24 8.65
N VAL A 387 -22.20 22.23 9.52
CA VAL A 387 -20.91 22.89 9.58
C VAL A 387 -19.78 21.89 9.79
N ARG A 388 -19.94 21.01 10.80
CA ARG A 388 -18.94 20.00 11.10
C ARG A 388 -18.77 19.03 9.93
N ARG A 389 -19.88 18.52 9.34
CA ARG A 389 -19.83 17.58 8.22
C ARG A 389 -19.18 18.23 6.99
N SER A 390 -19.59 19.43 6.63
CA SER A 390 -19.05 20.17 5.49
C SER A 390 -17.55 20.47 5.64
N ALA A 391 -17.09 20.76 6.85
CA ALA A 391 -15.67 20.96 7.10
C ALA A 391 -14.86 19.67 6.92
N LEU A 392 -15.37 18.53 7.42
CA LEU A 392 -14.77 17.21 7.24
C LEU A 392 -14.71 16.83 5.75
N ASP A 393 -15.83 17.00 5.05
CA ASP A 393 -15.94 16.70 3.63
C ASP A 393 -14.98 17.55 2.80
N TYR A 394 -14.97 18.86 3.03
CA TYR A 394 -14.10 19.75 2.26
C TYR A 394 -12.61 19.50 2.52
N ALA A 395 -12.24 19.18 3.77
CA ALA A 395 -10.87 18.78 4.10
C ALA A 395 -10.48 17.49 3.36
N GLY A 396 -11.32 16.47 3.39
CA GLY A 396 -11.10 15.20 2.70
C GLY A 396 -11.07 15.33 1.18
N ASP A 397 -11.98 16.13 0.62
CA ASP A 397 -12.04 16.38 -0.82
C ASP A 397 -10.76 17.07 -1.34
N ARG A 398 -10.23 18.01 -0.59
CA ARG A 398 -8.97 18.70 -0.91
C ARG A 398 -7.77 17.78 -0.75
N PHE A 399 -7.79 16.93 0.25
CA PHE A 399 -6.66 16.05 0.58
C PHE A 399 -6.54 14.90 -0.44
N ILE A 400 -7.61 14.14 -0.66
CA ILE A 400 -7.56 12.84 -1.35
C ILE A 400 -8.66 12.66 -2.39
N ALA A 401 -9.93 12.96 -2.02
CA ALA A 401 -11.08 12.47 -2.79
C ALA A 401 -11.13 13.05 -4.21
N LEU A 402 -10.86 14.35 -4.37
CA LEU A 402 -10.91 14.97 -5.69
C LEU A 402 -9.86 14.41 -6.64
N SER A 403 -8.61 14.23 -6.18
CA SER A 403 -7.55 13.68 -7.03
C SER A 403 -7.85 12.26 -7.50
N THR A 404 -8.42 11.44 -6.61
CA THR A 404 -8.86 10.07 -6.95
C THR A 404 -10.02 10.09 -7.92
N TRP A 405 -11.00 10.97 -7.69
CA TRP A 405 -12.15 11.14 -8.58
C TRP A 405 -11.71 11.61 -9.98
N GLU A 406 -10.83 12.60 -10.08
CA GLU A 406 -10.29 13.09 -11.36
C GLU A 406 -9.54 12.00 -12.13
N TRP A 407 -8.80 11.15 -11.44
CA TRP A 407 -8.14 9.99 -12.06
C TRP A 407 -9.16 9.00 -12.65
N ILE A 408 -10.20 8.63 -11.86
CA ILE A 408 -11.29 7.76 -12.32
C ILE A 408 -11.99 8.37 -13.56
N GLU A 409 -12.31 9.68 -13.52
CA GLU A 409 -12.94 10.38 -14.64
C GLU A 409 -12.04 10.43 -15.89
N ALA A 410 -10.75 10.69 -15.72
CA ALA A 410 -9.79 10.71 -16.82
C ALA A 410 -9.65 9.32 -17.46
N GLN A 411 -9.54 8.26 -16.65
CA GLN A 411 -9.53 6.89 -17.15
C GLN A 411 -10.85 6.52 -17.85
N SER A 412 -12.00 6.97 -17.34
CA SER A 412 -13.32 6.69 -17.96
C SER A 412 -13.51 7.34 -19.33
N LYS A 413 -12.83 8.46 -19.58
CA LYS A 413 -12.93 9.20 -20.84
C LYS A 413 -12.04 8.64 -21.94
N THR A 414 -10.88 8.11 -21.61
CA THR A 414 -9.85 7.73 -22.58
C THR A 414 -9.50 6.25 -22.56
N GLY A 415 -9.74 5.55 -21.44
CA GLY A 415 -9.54 4.11 -21.29
C GLY A 415 -10.69 3.29 -21.88
N LYS A 416 -10.43 2.00 -22.10
CA LYS A 416 -11.38 1.02 -22.64
C LYS A 416 -11.67 -0.11 -21.66
N GLN A 417 -10.88 -0.18 -20.59
CA GLN A 417 -11.00 -1.23 -19.59
C GLN A 417 -12.04 -0.88 -18.53
N PRO A 418 -12.67 -1.87 -17.87
CA PRO A 418 -13.67 -1.61 -16.87
C PRO A 418 -13.11 -0.85 -15.65
N ILE A 419 -13.95 0.00 -15.09
CA ILE A 419 -13.64 0.78 -13.89
C ILE A 419 -14.68 0.44 -12.83
N TYR A 420 -14.24 0.32 -11.58
CA TYR A 420 -15.08 0.12 -10.40
C TYR A 420 -14.72 1.17 -9.37
N ARG A 421 -15.73 1.83 -8.79
CA ARG A 421 -15.53 2.88 -7.78
C ARG A 421 -16.14 2.47 -6.46
N TYR A 422 -15.43 2.73 -5.34
CA TYR A 422 -15.96 2.55 -3.99
C TYR A 422 -15.87 3.82 -3.15
N ARG A 423 -16.63 3.83 -2.04
CA ARG A 423 -16.40 4.66 -0.85
C ARG A 423 -16.43 3.74 0.37
N PHE A 424 -15.42 3.83 1.20
CA PHE A 424 -15.37 3.07 2.45
C PHE A 424 -16.02 3.89 3.57
N ASP A 425 -17.12 3.39 4.11
CA ASP A 425 -17.98 4.07 5.09
C ASP A 425 -17.94 3.42 6.48
N MET A 426 -17.15 2.36 6.67
CA MET A 426 -17.05 1.69 7.96
C MET A 426 -16.12 2.45 8.90
N ALA A 427 -16.66 2.95 10.00
CA ALA A 427 -15.91 3.67 11.02
C ALA A 427 -15.42 2.70 12.11
N PRO A 428 -14.11 2.45 12.23
CA PRO A 428 -13.56 1.64 13.33
C PRO A 428 -13.92 2.23 14.69
N THR A 429 -14.31 1.38 15.64
CA THR A 429 -14.71 1.82 16.97
C THR A 429 -13.52 1.76 17.93
N PRO A 430 -13.01 2.91 18.44
CA PRO A 430 -11.93 2.90 19.41
C PRO A 430 -12.27 2.07 20.66
N SER A 431 -11.32 1.25 21.13
CA SER A 431 -11.46 0.46 22.37
C SER A 431 -11.55 1.37 23.60
N ASN A 432 -10.86 2.51 23.58
CA ASN A 432 -11.00 3.55 24.57
C ASN A 432 -12.21 4.45 24.23
N PRO A 433 -13.30 4.46 25.05
CA PRO A 433 -14.49 5.26 24.77
C PRO A 433 -14.24 6.77 24.79
N ASN A 434 -13.13 7.23 25.40
CA ASN A 434 -12.71 8.62 25.45
C ASN A 434 -11.80 9.03 24.27
N ALA A 435 -11.39 8.09 23.43
CA ALA A 435 -10.60 8.42 22.24
C ALA A 435 -11.45 9.18 21.20
N PRO A 436 -10.85 10.09 20.44
CA PRO A 436 -11.54 10.77 19.35
C PRO A 436 -12.11 9.76 18.33
N ARG A 437 -13.34 10.01 17.88
CA ARG A 437 -13.94 9.24 16.78
C ARG A 437 -13.62 9.94 15.46
N LEU A 438 -12.79 9.29 14.67
CA LEU A 438 -12.30 9.83 13.39
C LEU A 438 -13.21 9.49 12.20
N GLY A 439 -14.23 8.62 12.40
CA GLY A 439 -15.07 8.10 11.33
C GLY A 439 -14.36 7.02 10.51
N ALA A 440 -14.73 6.91 9.25
CA ALA A 440 -14.00 6.11 8.26
C ALA A 440 -12.80 6.95 7.77
N TYR A 441 -11.79 7.06 8.62
CA TYR A 441 -10.64 7.95 8.43
C TYR A 441 -9.67 7.42 7.36
N HIS A 442 -8.76 8.26 6.93
CA HIS A 442 -7.69 7.92 5.97
C HIS A 442 -6.92 6.67 6.40
N SER A 443 -6.75 5.70 5.51
CA SER A 443 -6.09 4.40 5.71
C SER A 443 -6.84 3.37 6.59
N ALA A 444 -8.08 3.65 7.02
CA ALA A 444 -8.84 2.73 7.87
C ALA A 444 -9.28 1.43 7.17
N GLU A 445 -9.24 1.38 5.84
CA GLU A 445 -9.61 0.20 5.04
C GLU A 445 -8.50 -0.84 4.91
N ILE A 446 -7.23 -0.47 5.17
CA ILE A 446 -6.08 -1.37 4.96
C ILE A 446 -6.24 -2.68 5.71
N GLU A 447 -6.60 -2.63 7.01
CA GLU A 447 -6.79 -3.82 7.83
C GLU A 447 -7.91 -4.72 7.30
N TYR A 448 -8.94 -4.14 6.65
CA TYR A 448 -10.03 -4.91 6.03
C TYR A 448 -9.57 -5.59 4.74
N VAL A 449 -8.84 -4.88 3.88
CA VAL A 449 -8.31 -5.42 2.62
C VAL A 449 -7.35 -6.57 2.87
N PHE A 450 -6.46 -6.43 3.85
CA PHE A 450 -5.48 -7.46 4.20
C PHE A 450 -6.02 -8.55 5.14
N GLY A 451 -7.24 -8.39 5.70
CA GLY A 451 -7.81 -9.31 6.68
C GLY A 451 -7.06 -9.28 8.02
N GLN A 452 -6.41 -8.17 8.33
CA GLN A 452 -5.51 -8.02 9.48
C GLN A 452 -6.11 -7.16 10.60
N LEU A 453 -7.43 -7.22 10.79
CA LEU A 453 -8.14 -6.45 11.82
C LEU A 453 -7.50 -6.58 13.20
N ASP A 454 -7.11 -7.79 13.59
CA ASP A 454 -6.53 -8.09 14.90
C ASP A 454 -5.11 -7.50 15.08
N SER A 455 -4.52 -6.92 14.04
CA SER A 455 -3.25 -6.18 14.15
C SER A 455 -3.40 -4.85 14.91
N LYS A 456 -4.62 -4.30 14.97
CA LYS A 456 -4.95 -3.02 15.58
C LYS A 456 -5.67 -3.22 16.91
N ALA A 457 -4.90 -3.28 17.99
CA ALA A 457 -5.40 -3.60 19.34
C ALA A 457 -6.20 -2.46 20.01
N ASP A 458 -6.11 -1.24 19.51
CA ASP A 458 -6.82 -0.05 19.99
C ASP A 458 -8.23 0.10 19.41
N VAL A 459 -8.68 -0.87 18.60
CA VAL A 459 -10.01 -0.93 17.99
C VAL A 459 -10.81 -2.12 18.53
N THR A 460 -12.10 -1.90 18.81
CA THR A 460 -13.05 -2.96 19.12
C THR A 460 -13.75 -3.40 17.84
N TRP A 461 -13.36 -4.56 17.31
CA TRP A 461 -13.90 -5.12 16.09
C TRP A 461 -15.23 -5.82 16.30
N ARG A 462 -16.27 -5.37 15.59
CA ARG A 462 -17.62 -5.93 15.60
C ARG A 462 -17.72 -7.10 14.60
N PRO A 463 -18.77 -7.94 14.67
CA PRO A 463 -19.02 -8.97 13.65
C PRO A 463 -19.16 -8.40 12.23
N GLU A 464 -19.75 -7.20 12.07
CA GLU A 464 -19.93 -6.52 10.80
C GLU A 464 -18.60 -6.10 10.19
N ASP A 465 -17.63 -5.65 11.00
CA ASP A 465 -16.27 -5.32 10.56
C ASP A 465 -15.58 -6.54 9.96
N ARG A 466 -15.69 -7.70 10.62
CA ARG A 466 -15.12 -8.97 10.13
C ARG A 466 -15.80 -9.45 8.85
N GLN A 467 -17.12 -9.33 8.76
CA GLN A 467 -17.87 -9.67 7.55
C GLN A 467 -17.47 -8.78 6.37
N LEU A 468 -17.35 -7.46 6.60
CA LEU A 468 -16.89 -6.53 5.57
C LEU A 468 -15.46 -6.84 5.13
N SER A 469 -14.56 -7.14 6.07
CA SER A 469 -13.18 -7.54 5.75
C SER A 469 -13.14 -8.78 4.86
N ASP A 470 -13.94 -9.82 5.18
CA ASP A 470 -14.04 -11.03 4.35
C ASP A 470 -14.59 -10.72 2.94
N MET A 471 -15.54 -9.80 2.83
CA MET A 471 -16.07 -9.37 1.54
C MET A 471 -15.05 -8.55 0.74
N MET A 472 -14.34 -7.61 1.36
CA MET A 472 -13.32 -6.80 0.70
C MET A 472 -12.18 -7.65 0.18
N GLN A 473 -11.66 -8.59 0.97
CA GLN A 473 -10.64 -9.54 0.49
C GLN A 473 -11.12 -10.30 -0.76
N LYS A 474 -12.38 -10.72 -0.81
CA LYS A 474 -12.97 -11.40 -1.97
C LYS A 474 -13.11 -10.46 -3.16
N TYR A 475 -13.59 -9.22 -2.97
CA TYR A 475 -13.69 -8.23 -4.05
C TYR A 475 -12.32 -7.94 -4.67
N TRP A 476 -11.31 -7.66 -3.85
CA TRP A 476 -9.94 -7.38 -4.32
C TRP A 476 -9.32 -8.58 -5.04
N SER A 477 -9.43 -9.77 -4.47
CA SER A 477 -8.91 -11.00 -5.08
C SER A 477 -9.66 -11.40 -6.36
N ASN A 478 -10.97 -11.20 -6.46
CA ASN A 478 -11.75 -11.43 -7.68
C ASN A 478 -11.33 -10.43 -8.78
N PHE A 479 -11.18 -9.15 -8.43
CA PHE A 479 -10.69 -8.14 -9.34
C PHE A 479 -9.27 -8.47 -9.82
N ALA A 480 -8.38 -8.88 -8.92
CA ALA A 480 -7.03 -9.32 -9.29
C ALA A 480 -7.06 -10.54 -10.23
N ARG A 481 -8.02 -11.44 -10.08
CA ARG A 481 -8.16 -12.62 -10.92
C ARG A 481 -8.66 -12.29 -12.33
N SER A 482 -9.66 -11.42 -12.45
CA SER A 482 -10.43 -11.26 -13.70
C SER A 482 -10.63 -9.82 -14.18
N GLY A 483 -10.25 -8.80 -13.40
CA GLY A 483 -10.61 -7.41 -13.66
C GLY A 483 -12.06 -7.06 -13.29
N ASN A 484 -12.77 -7.98 -12.61
CA ASN A 484 -14.14 -7.81 -12.14
C ASN A 484 -14.21 -8.21 -10.65
N PRO A 485 -14.65 -7.32 -9.73
CA PRO A 485 -14.70 -7.61 -8.30
C PRO A 485 -15.81 -8.59 -7.92
N ASN A 486 -16.84 -8.77 -8.76
CA ASN A 486 -18.02 -9.56 -8.46
C ASN A 486 -17.70 -11.06 -8.32
N GLY A 487 -18.48 -11.74 -7.48
CA GLY A 487 -18.37 -13.17 -7.26
C GLY A 487 -19.52 -13.74 -6.42
N PRO A 488 -19.62 -15.06 -6.29
CA PRO A 488 -20.68 -15.70 -5.53
C PRO A 488 -20.76 -15.20 -4.09
N GLY A 489 -21.98 -14.88 -3.63
CA GLY A 489 -22.23 -14.44 -2.25
C GLY A 489 -21.82 -13.00 -1.93
N LEU A 490 -21.42 -12.22 -2.94
CA LEU A 490 -21.12 -10.79 -2.79
C LEU A 490 -22.27 -9.94 -3.36
N PRO A 491 -22.59 -8.79 -2.75
CA PRO A 491 -23.43 -7.77 -3.38
C PRO A 491 -22.89 -7.37 -4.75
N ASN A 492 -23.80 -7.13 -5.70
CA ASN A 492 -23.39 -6.76 -7.05
C ASN A 492 -22.74 -5.38 -7.07
N TRP A 493 -21.53 -5.30 -7.64
CA TRP A 493 -20.78 -4.07 -7.86
C TRP A 493 -20.79 -3.73 -9.36
N PRO A 494 -21.63 -2.78 -9.80
CA PRO A 494 -21.69 -2.37 -11.21
C PRO A 494 -20.40 -1.65 -11.63
N ALA A 495 -20.05 -1.75 -12.91
CA ALA A 495 -18.97 -0.94 -13.47
C ALA A 495 -19.35 0.55 -13.49
N TYR A 496 -18.37 1.42 -13.31
CA TYR A 496 -18.53 2.87 -13.28
C TYR A 496 -18.78 3.42 -14.69
N THR A 497 -20.07 3.67 -15.00
CA THR A 497 -20.51 4.13 -16.32
C THR A 497 -21.55 5.24 -16.20
N SER A 498 -21.61 6.13 -17.22
CA SER A 498 -22.65 7.17 -17.28
C SER A 498 -24.05 6.62 -17.48
N THR A 499 -24.18 5.49 -18.18
CA THR A 499 -25.47 4.83 -18.44
C THR A 499 -26.14 4.34 -17.16
N ASP A 500 -25.35 3.95 -16.17
CA ASP A 500 -25.83 3.45 -14.89
C ASP A 500 -25.83 4.53 -13.79
N GLY A 501 -25.60 5.80 -14.16
CA GLY A 501 -25.60 6.94 -13.24
C GLY A 501 -24.36 7.01 -12.36
N TRP A 502 -23.21 6.53 -12.85
CA TRP A 502 -21.93 6.57 -12.16
C TRP A 502 -21.98 5.83 -10.81
N PRO A 503 -22.20 4.51 -10.80
CA PRO A 503 -22.39 3.77 -9.57
C PRO A 503 -21.15 3.74 -8.69
N VAL A 504 -21.36 3.83 -7.38
CA VAL A 504 -20.35 3.73 -6.32
C VAL A 504 -20.74 2.61 -5.38
N MET A 505 -19.84 1.69 -5.06
CA MET A 505 -20.02 0.69 -4.02
C MET A 505 -19.70 1.33 -2.67
N PHE A 506 -20.70 1.41 -1.80
CA PHE A 506 -20.53 1.85 -0.42
C PHE A 506 -20.17 0.63 0.43
N LEU A 507 -18.95 0.61 0.93
CA LEU A 507 -18.40 -0.43 1.79
C LEU A 507 -18.67 -0.08 3.25
N SER A 508 -19.82 -0.53 3.75
CA SER A 508 -20.35 -0.27 5.09
C SER A 508 -20.74 -1.60 5.77
N ASP A 509 -21.48 -1.53 6.87
CA ASP A 509 -22.12 -2.70 7.50
C ASP A 509 -23.13 -3.42 6.58
N GLN A 510 -23.66 -2.72 5.58
CA GLN A 510 -24.53 -3.26 4.53
C GLN A 510 -24.04 -2.80 3.15
N PRO A 511 -23.01 -3.44 2.58
CA PRO A 511 -22.44 -3.00 1.33
C PRO A 511 -23.45 -3.02 0.19
N ALA A 512 -23.57 -1.88 -0.51
CA ALA A 512 -24.50 -1.72 -1.64
C ALA A 512 -23.97 -0.68 -2.63
N ALA A 513 -24.32 -0.86 -3.90
CA ALA A 513 -24.00 0.12 -4.94
C ALA A 513 -25.15 1.12 -5.10
N HIS A 514 -24.82 2.41 -5.10
CA HIS A 514 -25.74 3.52 -5.35
C HIS A 514 -25.19 4.44 -6.43
N LYS A 515 -26.03 5.33 -6.96
CA LYS A 515 -25.57 6.41 -7.83
C LYS A 515 -24.68 7.37 -7.05
N ASP A 516 -23.72 8.01 -7.76
CA ASP A 516 -22.86 9.02 -7.18
C ASP A 516 -23.67 10.30 -6.84
N ASP A 517 -24.02 10.47 -5.59
CA ASP A 517 -24.74 11.62 -5.05
C ASP A 517 -23.85 12.85 -4.80
N LEU A 518 -22.54 12.66 -4.82
CA LEU A 518 -21.55 13.71 -4.60
C LEU A 518 -20.91 14.23 -5.91
N ARG A 519 -21.36 13.72 -7.07
CA ARG A 519 -20.78 14.05 -8.37
C ARG A 519 -20.73 15.55 -8.66
N ASP A 520 -21.81 16.26 -8.37
CA ASP A 520 -21.90 17.72 -8.61
C ASP A 520 -20.87 18.50 -7.78
N ARG A 521 -20.53 17.99 -6.60
CA ARG A 521 -19.49 18.55 -5.72
C ARG A 521 -18.11 18.44 -6.37
N TYR A 522 -17.76 17.27 -6.88
CA TYR A 522 -16.48 17.05 -7.55
C TYR A 522 -16.38 17.77 -8.89
N LEU A 523 -17.46 17.84 -9.66
CA LEU A 523 -17.51 18.64 -10.89
C LEU A 523 -17.25 20.13 -10.61
N PHE A 524 -17.85 20.68 -9.55
CA PHE A 524 -17.62 22.05 -9.12
C PHE A 524 -16.15 22.28 -8.73
N LEU A 525 -15.62 21.45 -7.83
CA LEU A 525 -14.25 21.59 -7.36
C LEU A 525 -13.23 21.45 -8.51
N SER A 526 -13.40 20.46 -9.37
CA SER A 526 -12.51 20.23 -10.51
C SER A 526 -12.51 21.42 -11.47
N ALA A 527 -13.68 21.99 -11.74
CA ALA A 527 -13.80 23.16 -12.63
C ALA A 527 -13.17 24.44 -12.04
N GLU A 528 -13.30 24.64 -10.71
CA GLU A 528 -12.74 25.84 -10.07
C GLU A 528 -11.24 25.74 -9.83
N TRP A 529 -10.70 24.57 -9.55
CA TRP A 529 -9.27 24.38 -9.33
C TRP A 529 -8.47 24.13 -10.61
N ALA A 530 -9.14 23.99 -11.76
CA ALA A 530 -8.48 23.96 -13.07
C ALA A 530 -8.05 25.34 -13.58
N LYS A 531 -8.53 26.43 -12.94
CA LYS A 531 -8.19 27.82 -13.27
C LYS A 531 -6.88 28.26 -12.65
#